data_6954c149917e32511de1a3c4e7515df2
#
_entry.id   6954c149917e32511de1a3c4e7515df2
#
_cell.length_a   1.000
_cell.length_b   1.000
_cell.length_c   1.000
_cell.angle_alpha   90.00
_cell.angle_beta   90.00
_cell.angle_gamma   90.00
#
_symmetry.space_group_name_H-M   'P 1'
#
loop_
_entity.id
_entity.type
_entity.pdbx_description
1 polymer ?
#
loop_
_entity_poly.entity_id
_entity_poly.type
_entity_poly.pdbx_seq_one_letter_code
_entity_poly.pdbx_strand_id
1 'polypeptide(L)'
;MKNFCLPADFRHETLDRYAEINAAYDHSKIIETYGQLAPESIFGSCRSPGNLPAVDAGQLEKYVRYSLDRGIEFNYVVNATCMGNDELVKEGYDKICDFLKSLEEMGITWITLCLPSLMEIAKYKAPGLKIKASTLCLINSPLKAKFYGELGIKRLVLDEDILRKFDILENIRKAYQGELEIIVNSFCVNDCPYKVFHYNSFSHSYISREKYPYYGPRCNHLHIGAENYLKLNWIRPEDLHYYAELGISHFKLQGRSNVFDGDPAKAVTHYIEEYYDGDLISLLELFSQSRPYSITRTEVDNRKLDGFLDRFVRDPGFCSKLCSQCGYCGGFSEKAISRTDAAIMDITKIVHRMKLDEFPQMLDK
;
A
#
# COMPACT_ATOMS: atom_id res chain seq x y z
N MET A 1 11.79 -16.44 7.72
CA MET A 1 12.20 -15.03 7.94
C MET A 1 11.14 -14.12 7.35
N LYS A 2 10.69 -13.09 8.09
CA LYS A 2 9.77 -12.08 7.60
C LYS A 2 10.55 -10.88 7.06
N ASN A 3 10.22 -10.44 5.86
CA ASN A 3 10.88 -9.35 5.15
C ASN A 3 9.95 -8.14 5.08
N PHE A 4 10.43 -6.98 5.50
CA PHE A 4 9.62 -5.77 5.54
C PHE A 4 10.07 -4.76 4.48
N CYS A 5 9.07 -4.14 3.81
CA CYS A 5 9.24 -3.10 2.80
C CYS A 5 8.58 -1.81 3.30
N LEU A 6 9.33 -0.72 3.40
CA LEU A 6 8.90 0.52 4.06
C LEU A 6 8.90 1.71 3.11
N PRO A 7 8.01 2.71 3.31
CA PRO A 7 8.07 3.94 2.54
C PRO A 7 9.33 4.73 2.88
N ALA A 8 10.01 5.24 1.85
CA ALA A 8 11.18 6.09 2.03
C ALA A 8 10.76 7.51 2.41
N ASP A 9 11.42 8.06 3.42
CA ASP A 9 11.37 9.47 3.80
C ASP A 9 12.59 10.24 3.29
N PHE A 10 13.52 9.52 2.64
CA PHE A 10 14.79 9.98 2.09
C PHE A 10 15.75 10.58 3.12
N ARG A 11 15.63 10.20 4.40
CA ARG A 11 16.54 10.58 5.48
C ARG A 11 17.52 9.45 5.80
N HIS A 12 18.79 9.77 5.95
CA HIS A 12 19.84 8.82 6.29
C HIS A 12 19.66 8.26 7.71
N GLU A 13 19.24 9.12 8.64
CA GLU A 13 19.00 8.75 10.04
C GLU A 13 17.94 7.66 10.17
N THR A 14 16.95 7.65 9.29
CA THR A 14 15.92 6.59 9.26
C THR A 14 16.50 5.28 8.77
N LEU A 15 17.41 5.29 7.80
CA LEU A 15 18.13 4.10 7.35
C LEU A 15 19.05 3.53 8.42
N ASP A 16 19.70 4.40 9.22
CA ASP A 16 20.51 3.96 10.37
C ASP A 16 19.65 3.22 11.40
N ARG A 17 18.48 3.77 11.75
CA ARG A 17 17.52 3.09 12.63
C ARG A 17 17.06 1.74 12.07
N TYR A 18 16.86 1.63 10.76
CA TYR A 18 16.51 0.35 10.13
C TYR A 18 17.65 -0.67 10.22
N ALA A 19 18.90 -0.22 10.07
CA ALA A 19 20.07 -1.09 10.24
C ALA A 19 20.20 -1.57 11.69
N GLU A 20 19.95 -0.69 12.67
CA GLU A 20 19.92 -1.05 14.10
C GLU A 20 18.83 -2.10 14.39
N ILE A 21 17.62 -1.91 13.88
CA ILE A 21 16.53 -2.89 13.98
C ILE A 21 16.95 -4.22 13.34
N ASN A 22 17.53 -4.17 12.14
CA ASN A 22 18.03 -5.38 11.47
C ASN A 22 19.12 -6.12 12.24
N ALA A 23 19.92 -5.42 13.05
CA ALA A 23 20.93 -6.02 13.92
C ALA A 23 20.32 -6.62 15.18
N ALA A 24 19.20 -6.07 15.67
CA ALA A 24 18.55 -6.50 16.89
C ALA A 24 17.67 -7.76 16.72
N TYR A 25 17.16 -8.05 15.53
CA TYR A 25 16.22 -9.15 15.28
C TYR A 25 16.71 -10.09 14.18
N ASP A 26 16.86 -11.39 14.50
CA ASP A 26 17.34 -12.40 13.55
C ASP A 26 16.25 -13.03 12.69
N HIS A 27 15.00 -13.03 13.19
CA HIS A 27 13.85 -13.67 12.54
C HIS A 27 13.11 -12.80 11.51
N SER A 28 13.45 -11.52 11.46
CA SER A 28 12.83 -10.51 10.59
C SER A 28 13.86 -9.51 10.09
N LYS A 29 13.67 -8.98 8.88
CA LYS A 29 14.56 -7.96 8.30
C LYS A 29 13.76 -6.89 7.54
N ILE A 30 14.20 -5.66 7.66
CA ILE A 30 13.83 -4.57 6.76
C ILE A 30 14.77 -4.67 5.57
N ILE A 31 14.24 -5.11 4.42
CA ILE A 31 15.05 -5.41 3.23
C ILE A 31 14.98 -4.34 2.16
N GLU A 32 13.96 -3.48 2.22
CA GLU A 32 13.66 -2.58 1.12
C GLU A 32 13.00 -1.30 1.63
N THR A 33 13.45 -0.16 1.10
CA THR A 33 12.65 1.06 1.10
C THR A 33 12.12 1.36 -0.29
N TYR A 34 10.98 2.05 -0.40
CA TYR A 34 10.38 2.35 -1.70
C TYR A 34 9.89 3.80 -1.79
N GLY A 35 10.08 4.38 -2.96
CA GLY A 35 9.72 5.76 -3.23
C GLY A 35 9.81 6.11 -4.70
N GLN A 36 9.77 7.39 -5.01
CA GLN A 36 9.91 7.93 -6.35
C GLN A 36 10.34 9.38 -6.29
N LEU A 37 10.87 9.90 -7.40
CA LEU A 37 11.04 11.34 -7.59
C LEU A 37 9.68 12.04 -7.68
N ALA A 38 9.55 13.16 -7.01
CA ALA A 38 8.43 14.08 -7.14
C ALA A 38 8.98 15.51 -7.08
N PRO A 39 8.63 16.39 -7.98
CA PRO A 39 7.68 16.36 -9.09
C PRO A 39 8.25 15.99 -10.46
N GLU A 40 9.55 15.70 -10.56
CA GLU A 40 10.30 15.59 -11.83
C GLU A 40 10.11 14.24 -12.55
N SER A 41 9.46 13.26 -11.93
CA SER A 41 9.26 11.97 -12.59
C SER A 41 8.43 12.15 -13.85
N ILE A 42 8.96 11.66 -14.96
CA ILE A 42 8.29 11.63 -16.26
C ILE A 42 7.11 10.64 -16.22
N PHE A 43 7.16 9.66 -15.32
CA PHE A 43 6.20 8.57 -15.24
C PHE A 43 5.48 8.54 -13.90
N GLY A 44 4.16 8.48 -13.99
CA GLY A 44 3.27 8.62 -12.85
C GLY A 44 3.26 7.43 -11.89
N SER A 45 2.93 7.74 -10.67
CA SER A 45 2.46 6.75 -9.70
C SER A 45 1.03 7.08 -9.26
N CYS A 46 0.39 6.14 -8.59
CA CYS A 46 -0.93 6.37 -7.98
C CYS A 46 -0.81 7.18 -6.69
N ARG A 47 -0.14 8.33 -6.74
CA ARG A 47 -0.12 9.35 -5.67
C ARG A 47 0.06 10.73 -6.30
N SER A 48 -0.65 11.71 -5.78
CA SER A 48 -0.45 13.10 -6.17
C SER A 48 0.98 13.55 -5.79
N PRO A 49 1.72 14.25 -6.66
CA PRO A 49 3.08 14.71 -6.37
C PRO A 49 3.21 15.49 -5.06
N GLY A 50 2.23 16.34 -4.73
CA GLY A 50 2.23 17.12 -3.49
C GLY A 50 2.06 16.30 -2.19
N ASN A 51 1.81 15.00 -2.31
CA ASN A 51 1.70 14.08 -1.17
C ASN A 51 2.93 13.17 -1.05
N LEU A 52 4.03 13.53 -1.69
CA LEU A 52 5.27 12.75 -1.72
C LEU A 52 6.45 13.60 -1.28
N PRO A 53 7.46 13.03 -0.61
CA PRO A 53 8.71 13.76 -0.35
C PRO A 53 9.31 14.26 -1.65
N ALA A 54 9.69 15.55 -1.66
CA ALA A 54 10.33 16.16 -2.79
C ALA A 54 11.85 15.92 -2.72
N VAL A 55 12.36 15.13 -3.66
CA VAL A 55 13.78 14.84 -3.80
C VAL A 55 14.17 14.95 -5.26
N ASP A 56 15.36 15.47 -5.54
CA ASP A 56 15.96 15.48 -6.86
C ASP A 56 16.72 14.17 -7.15
N ALA A 57 17.18 14.01 -8.39
CA ALA A 57 17.90 12.82 -8.82
C ALA A 57 19.21 12.59 -8.04
N GLY A 58 19.96 13.67 -7.73
CA GLY A 58 21.20 13.57 -6.98
C GLY A 58 20.98 13.19 -5.51
N GLN A 59 19.90 13.67 -4.90
CA GLN A 59 19.50 13.27 -3.56
C GLN A 59 19.07 11.81 -3.53
N LEU A 60 18.30 11.36 -4.53
CA LEU A 60 17.89 9.95 -4.67
C LEU A 60 19.12 9.06 -4.81
N GLU A 61 20.07 9.38 -5.69
CA GLU A 61 21.28 8.57 -5.89
C GLU A 61 22.07 8.41 -4.59
N LYS A 62 22.27 9.51 -3.84
CA LYS A 62 22.95 9.46 -2.53
C LYS A 62 22.20 8.58 -1.53
N TYR A 63 20.89 8.71 -1.48
CA TYR A 63 20.05 7.90 -0.60
C TYR A 63 20.13 6.41 -0.96
N VAL A 64 20.05 6.07 -2.26
CA VAL A 64 20.16 4.68 -2.75
C VAL A 64 21.49 4.08 -2.35
N ARG A 65 22.62 4.76 -2.59
CA ARG A 65 23.95 4.27 -2.20
C ARG A 65 24.05 4.05 -0.69
N TYR A 66 23.59 5.02 0.09
CA TYR A 66 23.59 4.95 1.55
C TYR A 66 22.75 3.81 2.10
N SER A 67 21.60 3.51 1.45
CA SER A 67 20.73 2.40 1.75
C SER A 67 21.38 1.04 1.45
N LEU A 68 22.03 0.93 0.28
CA LEU A 68 22.72 -0.30 -0.14
C LEU A 68 23.91 -0.65 0.78
N ASP A 69 24.65 0.34 1.27
CA ASP A 69 25.74 0.15 2.25
C ASP A 69 25.25 -0.46 3.56
N ARG A 70 23.92 -0.40 3.85
CA ARG A 70 23.25 -1.01 5.00
C ARG A 70 22.53 -2.31 4.68
N GLY A 71 22.69 -2.81 3.46
CA GLY A 71 22.02 -4.02 3.00
C GLY A 71 20.51 -3.85 2.79
N ILE A 72 20.03 -2.61 2.60
CA ILE A 72 18.63 -2.28 2.34
C ILE A 72 18.50 -1.85 0.88
N GLU A 73 17.73 -2.58 0.08
CA GLU A 73 17.50 -2.25 -1.32
C GLU A 73 16.53 -1.05 -1.46
N PHE A 74 16.63 -0.34 -2.56
CA PHE A 74 15.65 0.69 -2.91
C PHE A 74 14.80 0.24 -4.09
N ASN A 75 13.48 0.41 -3.96
CA ASN A 75 12.50 0.09 -4.99
C ASN A 75 11.87 1.36 -5.55
N TYR A 76 12.12 1.63 -6.82
CA TYR A 76 11.51 2.78 -7.48
C TYR A 76 10.06 2.47 -7.91
N VAL A 77 9.12 3.38 -7.63
CA VAL A 77 7.68 3.13 -7.85
C VAL A 77 7.18 3.88 -9.07
N VAL A 78 6.81 3.14 -10.11
CA VAL A 78 6.12 3.62 -11.33
C VAL A 78 4.84 2.78 -11.51
N ASN A 79 3.89 2.95 -10.63
CA ASN A 79 2.70 2.10 -10.57
C ASN A 79 1.42 2.79 -11.04
N ALA A 80 1.52 3.74 -11.96
CA ALA A 80 0.34 4.28 -12.63
C ALA A 80 -0.47 3.16 -13.30
N THR A 81 -1.79 3.25 -13.19
CA THR A 81 -2.71 2.30 -13.85
C THR A 81 -3.06 2.71 -15.28
N CYS A 82 -2.65 3.91 -15.69
CA CYS A 82 -2.81 4.45 -17.03
C CYS A 82 -1.75 5.52 -17.27
N MET A 83 -1.11 5.47 -18.42
CA MET A 83 -0.14 6.46 -18.89
C MET A 83 -0.61 7.20 -20.16
N GLY A 84 -1.92 7.14 -20.47
CA GLY A 84 -2.47 7.73 -21.69
C GLY A 84 -2.03 7.03 -22.98
N ASN A 85 -1.51 5.81 -22.87
CA ASN A 85 -0.88 5.02 -23.94
C ASN A 85 0.48 5.57 -24.42
N ASP A 86 1.12 6.46 -23.65
CA ASP A 86 2.43 7.01 -24.00
C ASP A 86 3.49 5.89 -24.17
N GLU A 87 3.37 4.79 -23.42
CA GLU A 87 4.26 3.63 -23.51
C GLU A 87 4.16 2.87 -24.85
N LEU A 88 3.12 3.13 -25.62
CA LEU A 88 2.86 2.48 -26.91
C LEU A 88 3.19 3.36 -28.11
N VAL A 89 3.65 4.61 -27.90
CA VAL A 89 4.09 5.52 -28.95
C VAL A 89 5.60 5.73 -28.89
N LYS A 90 6.24 5.96 -30.06
CA LYS A 90 7.70 5.98 -30.17
C LYS A 90 8.39 6.95 -29.21
N GLU A 91 7.88 8.17 -29.10
CA GLU A 91 8.47 9.19 -28.23
C GLU A 91 8.37 8.82 -26.74
N GLY A 92 7.21 8.35 -26.29
CA GLY A 92 6.99 7.90 -24.93
C GLY A 92 7.83 6.66 -24.59
N TYR A 93 7.87 5.70 -25.52
CA TYR A 93 8.71 4.51 -25.40
C TYR A 93 10.19 4.85 -25.23
N ASP A 94 10.74 5.77 -26.04
CA ASP A 94 12.14 6.16 -25.93
C ASP A 94 12.44 6.81 -24.57
N LYS A 95 11.58 7.73 -24.13
CA LYS A 95 11.69 8.34 -22.79
C LYS A 95 11.66 7.32 -21.67
N ILE A 96 10.81 6.29 -21.78
CA ILE A 96 10.74 5.19 -20.82
C ILE A 96 12.06 4.42 -20.80
N CYS A 97 12.61 4.07 -21.97
CA CYS A 97 13.85 3.33 -22.06
C CYS A 97 15.03 4.10 -21.42
N ASP A 98 15.14 5.39 -21.68
CA ASP A 98 16.19 6.23 -21.10
C ASP A 98 16.04 6.37 -19.59
N PHE A 99 14.80 6.54 -19.11
CA PHE A 99 14.51 6.59 -17.69
C PHE A 99 14.85 5.27 -16.98
N LEU A 100 14.47 4.12 -17.53
CA LEU A 100 14.78 2.82 -16.94
C LEU A 100 16.29 2.59 -16.83
N LYS A 101 17.07 2.99 -17.84
CA LYS A 101 18.54 2.94 -17.79
C LYS A 101 19.12 3.84 -16.71
N SER A 102 18.58 5.07 -16.57
CA SER A 102 19.05 5.99 -15.52
C SER A 102 18.83 5.42 -14.11
N LEU A 103 17.76 4.64 -13.88
CA LEU A 103 17.56 3.95 -12.62
C LEU A 103 18.64 2.89 -12.34
N GLU A 104 19.01 2.10 -13.36
CA GLU A 104 20.11 1.11 -13.24
C GLU A 104 21.45 1.81 -12.93
N GLU A 105 21.75 2.93 -13.59
CA GLU A 105 22.96 3.73 -13.39
C GLU A 105 23.06 4.31 -11.97
N MET A 106 21.91 4.66 -11.36
CA MET A 106 21.83 5.08 -9.94
C MET A 106 22.01 3.92 -8.95
N GLY A 107 22.10 2.65 -9.42
CA GLY A 107 22.24 1.48 -8.56
C GLY A 107 20.91 0.95 -8.04
N ILE A 108 19.78 1.40 -8.58
CA ILE A 108 18.46 0.87 -8.23
C ILE A 108 18.31 -0.53 -8.83
N THR A 109 17.88 -1.49 -8.01
CA THR A 109 17.76 -2.91 -8.41
C THR A 109 16.30 -3.37 -8.51
N TRP A 110 15.36 -2.63 -7.95
CA TRP A 110 13.93 -2.97 -7.97
C TRP A 110 13.09 -1.85 -8.55
N ILE A 111 12.08 -2.24 -9.33
CA ILE A 111 11.04 -1.32 -9.81
C ILE A 111 9.64 -1.90 -9.60
N THR A 112 8.71 -1.11 -9.06
CA THR A 112 7.30 -1.50 -8.92
C THR A 112 6.49 -0.94 -10.08
N LEU A 113 5.89 -1.82 -10.86
CA LEU A 113 5.09 -1.50 -12.06
C LEU A 113 3.66 -2.00 -11.92
N CYS A 114 2.74 -1.42 -12.69
CA CYS A 114 1.35 -1.84 -12.79
C CYS A 114 0.99 -2.33 -14.20
N LEU A 115 1.38 -1.60 -15.23
CA LEU A 115 1.02 -1.90 -16.62
C LEU A 115 1.86 -3.08 -17.16
N PRO A 116 1.25 -4.17 -17.69
CA PRO A 116 1.99 -5.27 -18.28
C PRO A 116 2.89 -4.83 -19.45
N SER A 117 2.45 -3.89 -20.29
CA SER A 117 3.26 -3.30 -21.36
C SER A 117 4.58 -2.72 -20.83
N LEU A 118 4.50 -1.96 -19.73
CA LEU A 118 5.68 -1.37 -19.09
C LEU A 118 6.58 -2.44 -18.45
N MET A 119 6.01 -3.52 -17.91
CA MET A 119 6.77 -4.65 -17.40
C MET A 119 7.57 -5.35 -18.49
N GLU A 120 6.98 -5.54 -19.68
CA GLU A 120 7.67 -6.11 -20.84
C GLU A 120 8.79 -5.20 -21.34
N ILE A 121 8.53 -3.88 -21.43
CA ILE A 121 9.55 -2.91 -21.81
C ILE A 121 10.72 -2.95 -20.80
N ALA A 122 10.45 -2.89 -19.50
CA ALA A 122 11.47 -2.93 -18.47
C ALA A 122 12.30 -4.21 -18.51
N LYS A 123 11.64 -5.37 -18.63
CA LYS A 123 12.31 -6.66 -18.74
C LYS A 123 13.28 -6.72 -19.93
N TYR A 124 12.93 -6.09 -21.04
CA TYR A 124 13.73 -6.12 -22.27
C TYR A 124 14.81 -5.03 -22.31
N LYS A 125 14.53 -3.83 -21.78
CA LYS A 125 15.41 -2.65 -21.92
C LYS A 125 16.28 -2.37 -20.69
N ALA A 126 15.88 -2.87 -19.52
CA ALA A 126 16.62 -2.72 -18.27
C ALA A 126 16.61 -4.06 -17.50
N PRO A 127 17.29 -5.11 -18.03
CA PRO A 127 17.25 -6.46 -17.46
C PRO A 127 17.90 -6.57 -16.06
N GLY A 128 18.67 -5.57 -15.64
CA GLY A 128 19.21 -5.47 -14.29
C GLY A 128 18.14 -5.11 -13.24
N LEU A 129 17.01 -4.52 -13.65
CA LEU A 129 15.91 -4.22 -12.75
C LEU A 129 15.04 -5.45 -12.47
N LYS A 130 14.94 -5.81 -11.20
CA LYS A 130 13.96 -6.80 -10.73
C LYS A 130 12.58 -6.15 -10.69
N ILE A 131 11.59 -6.78 -11.30
CA ILE A 131 10.24 -6.21 -11.40
C ILE A 131 9.36 -6.77 -10.29
N LYS A 132 8.69 -5.84 -9.59
CA LYS A 132 7.62 -6.09 -8.62
C LYS A 132 6.29 -5.67 -9.26
N ALA A 133 5.31 -6.58 -9.31
CA ALA A 133 3.96 -6.22 -9.71
C ALA A 133 3.25 -5.50 -8.54
N SER A 134 2.71 -4.32 -8.82
CA SER A 134 1.99 -3.52 -7.83
C SER A 134 0.70 -4.22 -7.35
N THR A 135 0.24 -3.91 -6.13
CA THR A 135 -1.11 -4.27 -5.68
C THR A 135 -2.20 -3.77 -6.64
N LEU A 136 -1.91 -2.71 -7.40
CA LEU A 136 -2.82 -2.15 -8.42
C LEU A 136 -3.01 -3.07 -9.64
N CYS A 137 -2.22 -4.11 -9.78
CA CYS A 137 -2.46 -5.19 -10.73
C CYS A 137 -3.64 -6.07 -10.32
N LEU A 138 -4.17 -5.89 -9.10
CA LEU A 138 -5.29 -6.62 -8.54
C LEU A 138 -5.11 -8.14 -8.68
N ILE A 139 -3.96 -8.64 -8.21
CA ILE A 139 -3.62 -10.08 -8.25
C ILE A 139 -4.40 -10.78 -7.14
N ASN A 140 -5.57 -11.31 -7.50
CA ASN A 140 -6.54 -11.90 -6.58
C ASN A 140 -6.99 -13.31 -6.99
N SER A 141 -6.23 -13.96 -7.86
CA SER A 141 -6.52 -15.33 -8.28
C SER A 141 -5.24 -16.07 -8.71
N PRO A 142 -5.23 -17.41 -8.65
CA PRO A 142 -4.13 -18.23 -9.13
C PRO A 142 -3.80 -17.98 -10.61
N LEU A 143 -4.80 -17.72 -11.45
CA LEU A 143 -4.60 -17.45 -12.89
C LEU A 143 -3.83 -16.15 -13.11
N LYS A 144 -4.16 -15.08 -12.40
CA LYS A 144 -3.39 -13.83 -12.47
C LYS A 144 -1.97 -14.00 -11.95
N ALA A 145 -1.79 -14.68 -10.82
CA ALA A 145 -0.47 -14.94 -10.27
C ALA A 145 0.40 -15.74 -11.26
N LYS A 146 -0.16 -16.76 -11.90
CA LYS A 146 0.51 -17.53 -12.95
C LYS A 146 0.90 -16.66 -14.14
N PHE A 147 0.00 -15.81 -14.64
CA PHE A 147 0.28 -14.89 -15.75
C PHE A 147 1.50 -14.00 -15.45
N TYR A 148 1.54 -13.36 -14.29
CA TYR A 148 2.68 -12.51 -13.90
C TYR A 148 3.97 -13.34 -13.69
N GLY A 149 3.85 -14.56 -13.21
CA GLY A 149 4.98 -15.49 -13.11
C GLY A 149 5.57 -15.84 -14.48
N GLU A 150 4.72 -16.15 -15.45
CA GLU A 150 5.13 -16.43 -16.85
C GLU A 150 5.76 -15.20 -17.53
N LEU A 151 5.27 -14.00 -17.18
CA LEU A 151 5.89 -12.74 -17.62
C LEU A 151 7.27 -12.52 -16.99
N GLY A 152 7.65 -13.30 -15.98
CA GLY A 152 8.97 -13.28 -15.33
C GLY A 152 9.07 -12.28 -14.18
N ILE A 153 7.94 -11.83 -13.65
CA ILE A 153 7.90 -10.93 -12.50
C ILE A 153 8.44 -11.65 -11.26
N LYS A 154 9.28 -10.98 -10.46
CA LYS A 154 9.99 -11.60 -9.33
C LYS A 154 9.20 -11.56 -8.03
N ARG A 155 8.42 -10.48 -7.78
CA ARG A 155 7.59 -10.32 -6.60
C ARG A 155 6.20 -9.82 -6.96
N LEU A 156 5.18 -10.44 -6.40
CA LEU A 156 3.78 -10.07 -6.60
C LEU A 156 3.24 -9.44 -5.32
N VAL A 157 2.81 -8.18 -5.40
CA VAL A 157 2.02 -7.56 -4.32
C VAL A 157 0.57 -7.92 -4.54
N LEU A 158 0.01 -8.73 -3.66
CA LEU A 158 -1.35 -9.25 -3.80
C LEU A 158 -2.40 -8.16 -3.61
N ASP A 159 -3.57 -8.38 -4.20
CA ASP A 159 -4.74 -7.53 -3.99
C ASP A 159 -5.14 -7.55 -2.50
N GLU A 160 -5.35 -6.39 -1.93
CA GLU A 160 -5.73 -6.24 -0.52
C GLU A 160 -7.09 -6.88 -0.21
N ASP A 161 -7.98 -7.02 -1.20
CA ASP A 161 -9.34 -7.56 -1.02
C ASP A 161 -9.39 -9.05 -0.76
N ILE A 162 -8.26 -9.75 -0.91
CA ILE A 162 -8.17 -11.19 -0.64
C ILE A 162 -7.45 -11.52 0.67
N LEU A 163 -6.99 -10.52 1.44
CA LEU A 163 -6.20 -10.78 2.65
C LEU A 163 -6.93 -11.59 3.72
N ARG A 164 -8.26 -11.68 3.65
CA ARG A 164 -9.08 -12.53 4.53
C ARG A 164 -9.68 -13.74 3.82
N LYS A 165 -9.13 -14.12 2.64
CA LYS A 165 -9.54 -15.29 1.84
C LYS A 165 -8.37 -16.27 1.77
N PHE A 166 -8.17 -17.02 2.85
CA PHE A 166 -7.01 -17.88 3.04
C PHE A 166 -6.91 -19.01 2.01
N ASP A 167 -8.04 -19.54 1.54
CA ASP A 167 -8.11 -20.49 0.44
C ASP A 167 -7.57 -19.93 -0.89
N ILE A 168 -7.89 -18.68 -1.19
CA ILE A 168 -7.36 -18.00 -2.39
C ILE A 168 -5.86 -17.74 -2.24
N LEU A 169 -5.40 -17.27 -1.08
CA LEU A 169 -3.98 -17.04 -0.80
C LEU A 169 -3.15 -18.32 -0.95
N GLU A 170 -3.65 -19.44 -0.40
CA GLU A 170 -3.01 -20.75 -0.52
C GLU A 170 -2.92 -21.20 -2.00
N ASN A 171 -4.00 -21.04 -2.75
CA ASN A 171 -4.02 -21.40 -4.17
C ASN A 171 -3.11 -20.50 -5.03
N ILE A 172 -3.00 -19.21 -4.69
CA ILE A 172 -2.01 -18.31 -5.31
C ILE A 172 -0.59 -18.80 -5.00
N ARG A 173 -0.29 -19.17 -3.75
CA ARG A 173 1.01 -19.71 -3.37
C ARG A 173 1.38 -20.96 -4.17
N LYS A 174 0.42 -21.86 -4.38
CA LYS A 174 0.61 -23.06 -5.20
C LYS A 174 0.91 -22.73 -6.68
N ALA A 175 0.27 -21.71 -7.22
CA ALA A 175 0.37 -21.30 -8.61
C ALA A 175 1.63 -20.48 -8.94
N TYR A 176 2.25 -19.83 -7.94
CA TYR A 176 3.39 -18.94 -8.13
C TYR A 176 4.47 -19.19 -7.08
N GLN A 177 5.69 -19.55 -7.53
CA GLN A 177 6.80 -19.93 -6.66
C GLN A 177 7.75 -18.78 -6.29
N GLY A 178 7.59 -17.60 -6.89
CA GLY A 178 8.36 -16.41 -6.56
C GLY A 178 7.92 -15.76 -5.24
N GLU A 179 8.33 -14.53 -5.02
CA GLU A 179 8.06 -13.80 -3.79
C GLU A 179 6.63 -13.24 -3.78
N LEU A 180 5.87 -13.51 -2.70
CA LEU A 180 4.57 -12.91 -2.45
C LEU A 180 4.69 -11.84 -1.38
N GLU A 181 4.13 -10.66 -1.67
CA GLU A 181 4.12 -9.50 -0.77
C GLU A 181 2.66 -9.08 -0.50
N ILE A 182 2.36 -8.70 0.73
CA ILE A 182 1.06 -8.15 1.13
C ILE A 182 1.24 -6.81 1.86
N ILE A 183 0.26 -5.91 1.71
CA ILE A 183 0.22 -4.65 2.45
C ILE A 183 -0.49 -4.90 3.77
N VAL A 184 0.16 -4.59 4.89
CA VAL A 184 -0.37 -4.90 6.23
C VAL A 184 -1.16 -3.76 6.85
N ASN A 185 -0.94 -2.51 6.45
CA ASN A 185 -1.57 -1.34 7.03
C ASN A 185 -2.49 -0.59 6.04
N SER A 186 -3.26 -1.32 5.24
CA SER A 186 -4.15 -0.70 4.26
C SER A 186 -5.40 -0.09 4.89
N PHE A 187 -5.75 1.11 4.44
CA PHE A 187 -7.01 1.80 4.75
C PHE A 187 -8.09 1.63 3.67
N CYS A 188 -7.83 0.86 2.62
CA CYS A 188 -8.84 0.58 1.61
C CYS A 188 -9.96 -0.29 2.19
N VAL A 189 -11.20 0.12 1.95
CA VAL A 189 -12.36 -0.71 2.26
C VAL A 189 -12.36 -1.95 1.36
N ASN A 190 -12.63 -3.10 1.95
CA ASN A 190 -12.70 -4.35 1.20
C ASN A 190 -13.80 -4.28 0.12
N ASP A 191 -13.50 -4.71 -1.11
CA ASP A 191 -14.36 -4.64 -2.30
C ASP A 191 -14.88 -3.21 -2.58
N CYS A 192 -14.04 -2.20 -2.43
CA CYS A 192 -14.40 -0.82 -2.70
C CYS A 192 -14.83 -0.64 -4.18
N PRO A 193 -16.07 -0.17 -4.45
CA PRO A 193 -16.58 0.00 -5.82
C PRO A 193 -15.83 1.07 -6.59
N TYR A 194 -15.12 1.97 -5.91
CA TYR A 194 -14.35 3.05 -6.52
C TYR A 194 -12.89 2.68 -6.79
N LYS A 195 -12.39 1.52 -6.33
CA LYS A 195 -10.96 1.19 -6.29
C LYS A 195 -10.24 1.46 -7.61
N VAL A 196 -10.68 0.86 -8.71
CA VAL A 196 -10.05 1.00 -10.03
C VAL A 196 -10.13 2.45 -10.55
N PHE A 197 -11.29 3.07 -10.45
CA PHE A 197 -11.53 4.43 -10.92
C PHE A 197 -10.73 5.45 -10.10
N HIS A 198 -10.62 5.24 -8.78
CA HIS A 198 -9.82 6.07 -7.90
C HIS A 198 -8.32 6.00 -8.26
N TYR A 199 -7.80 4.80 -8.53
CA TYR A 199 -6.42 4.63 -8.96
C TYR A 199 -6.15 5.27 -10.33
N ASN A 200 -7.08 5.14 -11.28
CA ASN A 200 -7.00 5.83 -12.56
C ASN A 200 -7.00 7.36 -12.39
N SER A 201 -7.85 7.89 -11.53
CA SER A 201 -7.88 9.32 -11.22
C SER A 201 -6.56 9.82 -10.65
N PHE A 202 -5.92 9.07 -9.75
CA PHE A 202 -4.57 9.42 -9.27
C PHE A 202 -3.51 9.39 -10.37
N SER A 203 -3.56 8.39 -11.24
CA SER A 203 -2.63 8.28 -12.36
C SER A 203 -2.77 9.47 -13.31
N HIS A 204 -3.99 9.85 -13.65
CA HIS A 204 -4.28 11.03 -14.48
C HIS A 204 -3.91 12.34 -13.78
N SER A 205 -4.18 12.48 -12.47
CA SER A 205 -3.76 13.65 -11.69
C SER A 205 -2.24 13.84 -11.68
N TYR A 206 -1.49 12.75 -11.77
CA TYR A 206 -0.04 12.84 -11.88
C TYR A 206 0.39 13.43 -13.23
N ILE A 207 -0.23 12.99 -14.32
CA ILE A 207 0.07 13.44 -15.70
C ILE A 207 -0.36 14.90 -15.89
N SER A 208 -1.62 15.22 -15.58
CA SER A 208 -2.22 16.55 -15.79
C SER A 208 -1.77 17.59 -14.76
N ARG A 209 -1.18 17.14 -13.63
CA ARG A 209 -0.90 17.98 -12.44
C ARG A 209 -2.15 18.57 -11.79
N GLU A 210 -3.33 18.13 -12.17
CA GLU A 210 -4.61 18.56 -11.64
C GLU A 210 -5.13 17.59 -10.58
N LYS A 211 -5.90 18.10 -9.62
CA LYS A 211 -6.56 17.29 -8.59
C LYS A 211 -8.04 17.14 -8.96
N TYR A 212 -8.49 15.90 -9.02
CA TYR A 212 -9.89 15.57 -9.26
C TYR A 212 -10.56 15.14 -7.95
N PRO A 213 -11.39 16.01 -7.33
CA PRO A 213 -11.86 15.81 -5.96
C PRO A 213 -13.02 14.81 -5.81
N TYR A 214 -13.34 14.04 -6.83
CA TYR A 214 -14.52 13.15 -6.82
C TYR A 214 -14.40 11.97 -5.85
N TYR A 215 -13.30 11.19 -5.94
CA TYR A 215 -13.18 9.91 -5.22
C TYR A 215 -12.80 10.06 -3.76
N GLY A 216 -11.99 11.04 -3.39
CA GLY A 216 -11.56 11.26 -2.02
C GLY A 216 -12.72 11.42 -1.04
N PRO A 217 -13.64 12.37 -1.22
CA PRO A 217 -14.81 12.51 -0.38
C PRO A 217 -15.66 11.25 -0.28
N ARG A 218 -15.88 10.52 -1.38
CA ARG A 218 -16.69 9.29 -1.41
C ARG A 218 -16.01 8.12 -0.72
N CYS A 219 -14.70 7.99 -0.85
CA CYS A 219 -13.91 7.05 -0.07
C CYS A 219 -14.10 7.34 1.43
N ASN A 220 -14.01 8.61 1.82
CA ASN A 220 -14.21 9.04 3.20
C ASN A 220 -15.59 8.64 3.74
N HIS A 221 -16.63 8.73 2.92
CA HIS A 221 -17.98 8.31 3.30
C HIS A 221 -18.06 6.83 3.69
N LEU A 222 -17.30 5.96 3.02
CA LEU A 222 -17.27 4.54 3.34
C LEU A 222 -16.68 4.24 4.73
N HIS A 223 -15.95 5.19 5.33
CA HIS A 223 -15.32 5.05 6.66
C HIS A 223 -16.21 5.58 7.80
N ILE A 224 -17.42 6.08 7.55
CA ILE A 224 -18.24 6.74 8.56
C ILE A 224 -18.76 5.76 9.63
N GLY A 225 -19.20 4.56 9.24
CA GLY A 225 -19.66 3.54 10.19
C GLY A 225 -18.51 3.01 11.05
N ALA A 226 -18.73 2.85 12.38
CA ALA A 226 -17.67 2.33 13.26
C ALA A 226 -17.19 0.96 12.82
N GLU A 227 -18.12 0.04 12.54
CA GLU A 227 -17.80 -1.30 12.06
C GLU A 227 -17.07 -1.31 10.71
N ASN A 228 -17.11 -0.22 9.94
CA ASN A 228 -16.42 -0.13 8.65
C ASN A 228 -14.89 -0.10 8.83
N TYR A 229 -14.39 0.37 9.97
CA TYR A 229 -12.96 0.26 10.29
C TYR A 229 -12.48 -1.18 10.39
N LEU A 230 -13.36 -2.12 10.81
CA LEU A 230 -13.05 -3.56 10.82
C LEU A 230 -13.20 -4.22 9.44
N LYS A 231 -13.78 -3.52 8.48
CA LYS A 231 -13.91 -3.97 7.08
C LYS A 231 -12.79 -3.46 6.17
N LEU A 232 -11.85 -2.66 6.71
CA LEU A 232 -10.65 -2.22 6.00
C LEU A 232 -9.67 -3.40 5.82
N ASN A 233 -8.80 -3.28 4.84
CA ASN A 233 -7.85 -4.33 4.45
C ASN A 233 -6.53 -4.27 5.25
N TRP A 234 -6.60 -4.13 6.56
CA TRP A 234 -5.43 -4.17 7.44
C TRP A 234 -5.20 -5.55 8.05
N ILE A 235 -3.98 -5.78 8.51
CA ILE A 235 -3.52 -6.96 9.26
C ILE A 235 -2.85 -6.42 10.52
N ARG A 236 -3.16 -6.99 11.69
CA ARG A 236 -2.48 -6.66 12.94
C ARG A 236 -1.09 -7.28 13.01
N PRO A 237 -0.17 -6.73 13.82
CA PRO A 237 1.10 -7.38 14.10
C PRO A 237 0.95 -8.84 14.54
N GLU A 238 0.04 -9.12 15.45
CA GLU A 238 -0.22 -10.44 16.03
C GLU A 238 -0.71 -11.47 15.01
N ASP A 239 -1.29 -11.01 13.90
CA ASP A 239 -1.91 -11.89 12.90
C ASP A 239 -0.95 -12.24 11.75
N LEU A 240 0.32 -11.73 11.74
CA LEU A 240 1.27 -11.97 10.64
C LEU A 240 1.63 -13.44 10.45
N HIS A 241 1.65 -14.21 11.54
CA HIS A 241 2.01 -15.63 11.49
C HIS A 241 1.11 -16.44 10.56
N TYR A 242 -0.21 -16.13 10.47
CA TYR A 242 -1.13 -16.81 9.55
C TYR A 242 -0.70 -16.71 8.08
N TYR A 243 -0.17 -15.57 7.69
CA TYR A 243 0.31 -15.34 6.31
C TYR A 243 1.69 -15.96 6.09
N ALA A 244 2.56 -15.89 7.09
CA ALA A 244 3.89 -16.51 7.03
C ALA A 244 3.80 -18.03 6.88
N GLU A 245 2.86 -18.69 7.55
CA GLU A 245 2.57 -20.12 7.43
C GLU A 245 2.13 -20.53 6.02
N LEU A 246 1.46 -19.64 5.30
CA LEU A 246 1.14 -19.83 3.87
C LEU A 246 2.34 -19.60 2.93
N GLY A 247 3.53 -19.27 3.46
CA GLY A 247 4.70 -18.95 2.65
C GLY A 247 4.70 -17.54 2.05
N ILE A 248 3.90 -16.63 2.59
CA ILE A 248 3.99 -15.20 2.29
C ILE A 248 5.04 -14.60 3.22
N SER A 249 6.17 -14.18 2.68
CA SER A 249 7.33 -13.75 3.46
C SER A 249 7.62 -12.25 3.39
N HIS A 250 6.91 -11.50 2.55
CA HIS A 250 7.13 -10.06 2.38
C HIS A 250 5.91 -9.26 2.85
N PHE A 251 6.17 -8.33 3.76
CA PHE A 251 5.16 -7.50 4.42
C PHE A 251 5.47 -6.03 4.15
N LYS A 252 4.56 -5.36 3.48
CA LYS A 252 4.73 -3.96 3.09
C LYS A 252 3.91 -3.05 3.99
N LEU A 253 4.55 -2.04 4.56
CA LEU A 253 3.86 -0.91 5.16
C LEU A 253 3.70 0.18 4.09
N GLN A 254 2.47 0.57 3.81
CA GLN A 254 2.19 1.75 2.99
C GLN A 254 2.28 3.02 3.83
N GLY A 255 2.43 4.20 3.19
CA GLY A 255 2.45 5.45 3.91
C GLY A 255 3.42 6.49 3.37
N ARG A 256 3.57 6.59 2.02
CA ARG A 256 4.41 7.63 1.41
C ARG A 256 4.01 9.06 1.81
N SER A 257 2.76 9.26 2.23
CA SER A 257 2.29 10.53 2.78
C SER A 257 2.46 10.64 4.31
N ASN A 258 2.61 9.52 5.01
CA ASN A 258 2.75 9.49 6.47
C ASN A 258 4.19 9.75 6.93
N VAL A 259 5.18 9.59 6.03
CA VAL A 259 6.60 9.76 6.39
C VAL A 259 7.01 11.20 6.67
N PHE A 260 6.16 12.19 6.37
CA PHE A 260 6.44 13.60 6.67
C PHE A 260 6.53 13.89 8.17
N ASP A 261 5.67 13.24 8.96
CA ASP A 261 5.52 13.48 10.40
C ASP A 261 5.29 12.18 11.21
N GLY A 262 5.39 11.03 10.56
CA GLY A 262 5.26 9.72 11.18
C GLY A 262 6.57 9.06 11.54
N ASP A 263 6.48 7.87 12.14
CA ASP A 263 7.62 7.05 12.53
C ASP A 263 7.48 5.62 11.99
N PRO A 264 7.90 5.36 10.75
CA PRO A 264 7.82 4.02 10.15
C PRO A 264 8.74 3.01 10.85
N ALA A 265 9.86 3.44 11.48
CA ALA A 265 10.72 2.55 12.24
C ALA A 265 10.01 2.02 13.50
N LYS A 266 9.33 2.89 14.23
CA LYS A 266 8.49 2.48 15.36
C LYS A 266 7.37 1.54 14.90
N ALA A 267 6.70 1.84 13.80
CA ALA A 267 5.61 1.00 13.30
C ALA A 267 6.08 -0.40 12.92
N VAL A 268 7.18 -0.52 12.17
CA VAL A 268 7.69 -1.82 11.75
C VAL A 268 8.20 -2.66 12.92
N THR A 269 8.73 -2.03 13.97
CA THR A 269 9.16 -2.74 15.19
C THR A 269 8.00 -3.52 15.81
N HIS A 270 6.81 -2.92 15.92
CA HIS A 270 5.63 -3.64 16.41
C HIS A 270 5.25 -4.84 15.52
N TYR A 271 5.38 -4.69 14.19
CA TYR A 271 5.15 -5.83 13.27
C TYR A 271 6.24 -6.92 13.38
N ILE A 272 7.48 -6.55 13.65
CA ILE A 272 8.59 -7.51 13.91
C ILE A 272 8.35 -8.27 15.21
N GLU A 273 7.92 -7.57 16.25
CA GLU A 273 7.60 -8.14 17.57
C GLU A 273 6.28 -8.92 17.60
N GLU A 274 5.47 -8.81 16.54
CA GLU A 274 4.12 -9.40 16.45
C GLU A 274 3.24 -9.02 17.64
N TYR A 275 3.41 -7.79 18.13
CA TYR A 275 2.70 -7.29 19.31
C TYR A 275 2.50 -5.77 19.25
N TYR A 276 1.29 -5.36 19.56
CA TYR A 276 0.98 -3.94 19.76
C TYR A 276 -0.14 -3.75 20.77
N ASP A 277 0.13 -2.96 21.82
CA ASP A 277 -0.86 -2.57 22.82
C ASP A 277 -1.14 -1.07 22.69
N GLY A 278 -2.20 -0.73 21.94
CA GLY A 278 -2.55 0.65 21.66
C GLY A 278 -3.61 0.83 20.58
N ASP A 279 -3.74 2.08 20.13
CA ASP A 279 -4.68 2.44 19.05
C ASP A 279 -4.17 1.92 17.69
N LEU A 280 -4.83 0.91 17.14
CA LEU A 280 -4.50 0.31 15.85
C LEU A 280 -4.43 1.35 14.73
N ILE A 281 -5.30 2.37 14.74
CA ILE A 281 -5.30 3.42 13.71
C ILE A 281 -3.98 4.19 13.73
N SER A 282 -3.46 4.51 14.91
CA SER A 282 -2.15 5.16 15.04
C SER A 282 -1.01 4.32 14.44
N LEU A 283 -1.02 3.01 14.66
CA LEU A 283 -0.05 2.09 14.05
C LEU A 283 -0.18 2.05 12.52
N LEU A 284 -1.41 1.89 12.01
CA LEU A 284 -1.67 1.81 10.57
C LEU A 284 -1.27 3.11 9.85
N GLU A 285 -1.39 4.27 10.51
CA GLU A 285 -0.95 5.57 10.03
C GLU A 285 0.54 5.84 10.28
N LEU A 286 1.33 4.82 10.65
CA LEU A 286 2.75 4.95 10.99
C LEU A 286 3.02 6.01 12.06
N PHE A 287 2.12 6.16 13.02
CA PHE A 287 2.16 7.19 14.07
C PHE A 287 2.19 8.65 13.55
N SER A 288 1.75 8.89 12.31
CA SER A 288 1.66 10.23 11.73
C SER A 288 0.65 11.09 12.50
N GLN A 289 1.04 12.32 12.81
CA GLN A 289 0.17 13.28 13.49
C GLN A 289 -0.92 13.83 12.57
N SER A 290 -0.60 13.98 11.29
CA SER A 290 -1.54 14.47 10.27
C SER A 290 -2.62 13.46 9.89
N ARG A 291 -2.38 12.15 10.15
CA ARG A 291 -3.31 11.05 9.87
C ARG A 291 -3.96 11.15 8.48
N PRO A 292 -3.20 11.13 7.39
CA PRO A 292 -3.70 11.46 6.05
C PRO A 292 -4.76 10.51 5.51
N TYR A 293 -4.92 9.31 6.08
CA TYR A 293 -5.92 8.33 5.66
C TYR A 293 -7.11 8.20 6.62
N SER A 294 -6.94 8.58 7.89
CA SER A 294 -7.99 8.52 8.90
C SER A 294 -8.64 9.90 9.09
N ILE A 295 -9.72 10.14 8.36
CA ILE A 295 -10.45 11.43 8.40
C ILE A 295 -11.27 11.64 9.67
N THR A 296 -11.49 10.60 10.46
CA THR A 296 -12.22 10.66 11.72
C THR A 296 -11.29 10.31 12.87
N ARG A 297 -11.43 10.99 14.00
CA ARG A 297 -10.67 10.67 15.22
C ARG A 297 -11.25 9.44 15.92
N THR A 298 -11.29 8.33 15.15
CA THR A 298 -11.71 7.02 15.64
C THR A 298 -10.49 6.32 16.20
N GLU A 299 -10.62 5.71 17.37
CA GLU A 299 -9.60 4.87 17.99
C GLU A 299 -10.07 3.42 17.96
N VAL A 300 -9.15 2.51 17.69
CA VAL A 300 -9.39 1.07 17.66
C VAL A 300 -8.41 0.39 18.61
N ASP A 301 -8.91 -0.07 19.74
CA ASP A 301 -8.12 -0.82 20.73
C ASP A 301 -7.69 -2.16 20.13
N ASN A 302 -6.39 -2.26 19.78
CA ASN A 302 -5.85 -3.43 19.11
C ASN A 302 -6.02 -4.72 19.91
N ARG A 303 -5.90 -4.67 21.24
CA ARG A 303 -6.00 -5.85 22.11
C ARG A 303 -7.41 -6.44 22.16
N LYS A 304 -8.41 -5.62 21.98
CA LYS A 304 -9.82 -6.08 21.92
C LYS A 304 -10.19 -6.75 20.60
N LEU A 305 -9.25 -6.82 19.65
CA LEU A 305 -9.40 -7.53 18.38
C LEU A 305 -8.76 -8.93 18.41
N ASP A 306 -8.28 -9.40 19.55
CA ASP A 306 -7.73 -10.76 19.66
C ASP A 306 -8.76 -11.79 19.22
N GLY A 307 -8.34 -12.70 18.31
CA GLY A 307 -9.20 -13.70 17.68
C GLY A 307 -10.11 -13.18 16.54
N PHE A 308 -10.00 -11.89 16.18
CA PHE A 308 -10.81 -11.35 15.06
C PHE A 308 -10.57 -12.08 13.73
N LEU A 309 -9.32 -12.40 13.43
CA LEU A 309 -8.96 -13.07 12.17
C LEU A 309 -9.19 -14.59 12.20
N ASP A 310 -9.25 -15.22 13.37
CA ASP A 310 -9.32 -16.68 13.55
C ASP A 310 -10.41 -17.35 12.72
N ARG A 311 -11.59 -16.74 12.67
CA ARG A 311 -12.70 -17.33 11.95
C ARG A 311 -12.53 -17.30 10.44
N PHE A 312 -11.85 -16.28 9.91
CA PHE A 312 -11.53 -16.21 8.47
C PHE A 312 -10.51 -17.28 8.08
N VAL A 313 -9.59 -17.62 8.99
CA VAL A 313 -8.58 -18.68 8.79
C VAL A 313 -9.23 -20.07 8.83
N ARG A 314 -10.10 -20.31 9.84
CA ARG A 314 -10.68 -21.66 10.09
C ARG A 314 -11.81 -22.03 9.14
N ASP A 315 -12.53 -21.04 8.63
CA ASP A 315 -13.72 -21.23 7.81
C ASP A 315 -13.59 -20.45 6.49
N PRO A 316 -12.92 -21.04 5.48
CA PRO A 316 -12.83 -20.46 4.16
C PRO A 316 -14.23 -20.21 3.59
N GLY A 317 -14.53 -18.98 3.22
CA GLY A 317 -15.87 -18.60 2.76
C GLY A 317 -16.81 -18.09 3.85
N PHE A 318 -16.40 -18.07 5.12
CA PHE A 318 -17.17 -17.48 6.21
C PHE A 318 -17.70 -16.08 5.87
N CYS A 319 -16.86 -15.23 5.30
CA CYS A 319 -17.24 -13.86 4.96
C CYS A 319 -17.95 -13.81 3.60
N SER A 320 -19.27 -13.97 3.61
CA SER A 320 -20.11 -13.81 2.40
C SER A 320 -20.28 -12.34 1.95
N LYS A 321 -19.80 -11.37 2.77
CA LYS A 321 -19.99 -9.92 2.59
C LYS A 321 -21.44 -9.44 2.67
N LEU A 322 -22.38 -10.30 3.08
CA LEU A 322 -23.74 -9.93 3.45
C LEU A 322 -23.75 -9.38 4.88
N CYS A 323 -23.11 -8.21 5.06
CA CYS A 323 -22.80 -7.64 6.38
C CYS A 323 -24.05 -7.38 7.23
N SER A 324 -25.18 -7.03 6.61
CA SER A 324 -26.46 -6.84 7.30
C SER A 324 -27.02 -8.10 7.99
N GLN A 325 -26.54 -9.29 7.58
CA GLN A 325 -26.98 -10.58 8.13
C GLN A 325 -25.94 -11.21 9.06
N CYS A 326 -24.67 -10.82 8.94
CA CYS A 326 -23.55 -11.50 9.60
C CYS A 326 -23.28 -10.99 11.03
N GLY A 327 -23.27 -9.67 11.26
CA GLY A 327 -23.02 -9.04 12.56
C GLY A 327 -21.62 -9.24 13.16
N TYR A 328 -20.71 -10.04 12.55
CA TYR A 328 -19.42 -10.41 13.13
C TYR A 328 -18.51 -9.19 13.40
N CYS A 329 -18.32 -8.34 12.41
CA CYS A 329 -17.55 -7.11 12.57
C CYS A 329 -18.22 -6.15 13.57
N GLY A 330 -19.56 -6.10 13.61
CA GLY A 330 -20.31 -5.29 14.56
C GLY A 330 -19.98 -5.66 16.01
N GLY A 331 -20.02 -6.96 16.35
CA GLY A 331 -19.72 -7.44 17.71
C GLY A 331 -18.28 -7.14 18.18
N PHE A 332 -17.28 -7.11 17.27
CA PHE A 332 -15.93 -6.65 17.60
C PHE A 332 -15.86 -5.12 17.69
N SER A 333 -16.58 -4.41 16.81
CA SER A 333 -16.55 -2.94 16.82
C SER A 333 -17.12 -2.35 18.10
N GLU A 334 -18.16 -2.93 18.66
CA GLU A 334 -18.75 -2.54 19.95
C GLU A 334 -17.77 -2.62 21.11
N LYS A 335 -16.80 -3.54 21.03
CA LYS A 335 -15.78 -3.74 22.08
C LYS A 335 -14.54 -2.88 21.87
N ALA A 336 -14.10 -2.75 20.61
CA ALA A 336 -12.77 -2.25 20.27
C ALA A 336 -12.77 -0.80 19.80
N ILE A 337 -13.91 -0.26 19.34
CA ILE A 337 -13.92 1.07 18.70
C ILE A 337 -14.50 2.12 19.64
N SER A 338 -13.75 3.21 19.82
CA SER A 338 -14.21 4.42 20.51
C SER A 338 -14.14 5.64 19.59
N ARG A 339 -15.07 6.56 19.80
CA ARG A 339 -15.14 7.83 19.06
C ARG A 339 -15.40 8.97 20.01
N THR A 340 -14.66 10.05 19.85
CA THR A 340 -14.89 11.29 20.60
C THR A 340 -16.09 12.06 20.02
N ASP A 341 -16.70 12.96 20.80
CA ASP A 341 -17.75 13.85 20.30
C ASP A 341 -17.28 14.69 19.12
N ALA A 342 -16.00 15.12 19.13
CA ALA A 342 -15.40 15.83 18.00
C ALA A 342 -15.37 14.96 16.73
N ALA A 343 -15.07 13.67 16.85
CA ALA A 343 -15.12 12.74 15.72
C ALA A 343 -16.54 12.59 15.16
N ILE A 344 -17.53 12.50 16.01
CA ILE A 344 -18.96 12.43 15.62
C ILE A 344 -19.39 13.71 14.89
N MET A 345 -18.98 14.87 15.39
CA MET A 345 -19.26 16.16 14.74
C MET A 345 -18.59 16.25 13.35
N ASP A 346 -17.36 15.81 13.22
CA ASP A 346 -16.64 15.82 11.94
C ASP A 346 -17.30 14.88 10.92
N ILE A 347 -17.72 13.70 11.35
CA ILE A 347 -18.51 12.76 10.53
C ILE A 347 -19.79 13.44 10.04
N THR A 348 -20.52 14.11 10.91
CA THR A 348 -21.77 14.81 10.56
C THR A 348 -21.53 15.89 9.52
N LYS A 349 -20.46 16.68 9.65
CA LYS A 349 -20.07 17.69 8.67
C LYS A 349 -19.70 17.07 7.31
N ILE A 350 -18.99 15.94 7.30
CA ILE A 350 -18.63 15.20 6.10
C ILE A 350 -19.89 14.73 5.39
N VAL A 351 -20.80 14.08 6.10
CA VAL A 351 -22.09 13.60 5.55
C VAL A 351 -22.88 14.76 4.96
N HIS A 352 -22.93 15.89 5.65
CA HIS A 352 -23.69 17.06 5.17
C HIS A 352 -23.11 17.69 3.88
N ARG A 353 -21.76 17.60 3.69
CA ARG A 353 -21.07 18.11 2.50
C ARG A 353 -21.12 17.17 1.28
N MET A 354 -21.61 15.95 1.46
CA MET A 354 -21.50 14.88 0.44
C MET A 354 -22.85 14.51 -0.19
N LYS A 355 -23.72 15.48 -0.43
CA LYS A 355 -24.89 15.19 -1.26
C LYS A 355 -24.43 14.82 -2.66
N LEU A 356 -24.76 13.60 -3.07
CA LEU A 356 -24.35 13.02 -4.37
C LEU A 356 -24.87 13.82 -5.56
N ASP A 357 -25.97 14.52 -5.39
CA ASP A 357 -26.67 15.34 -6.35
C ASP A 357 -25.99 16.70 -6.63
N GLU A 358 -25.03 17.12 -5.80
CA GLU A 358 -24.31 18.40 -5.96
C GLU A 358 -23.05 18.28 -6.84
N PHE A 359 -22.65 17.05 -7.23
CA PHE A 359 -21.43 16.89 -8.02
C PHE A 359 -21.44 17.63 -9.37
N PRO A 360 -22.50 17.57 -10.18
CA PRO A 360 -22.54 18.35 -11.44
C PRO A 360 -22.39 19.85 -11.20
N GLN A 361 -22.98 20.37 -10.12
CA GLN A 361 -22.93 21.79 -9.75
C GLN A 361 -21.54 22.24 -9.25
N MET A 362 -20.67 21.29 -8.83
CA MET A 362 -19.28 21.58 -8.46
C MET A 362 -18.38 21.81 -9.68
N LEU A 363 -18.78 21.31 -10.87
CA LEU A 363 -18.04 21.47 -12.11
C LEU A 363 -18.33 22.83 -12.78
N ASP A 364 -19.39 23.51 -12.37
CA ASP A 364 -19.82 24.81 -12.92
C ASP A 364 -19.18 26.01 -12.16
N LYS A 365 -18.30 25.72 -11.17
CA LYS A 365 -17.57 26.71 -10.36
C LYS A 365 -16.08 26.67 -10.68
#